data_fc99db50adddc95bc150d035ffebd85b
#
_entry.id   fc99db50adddc95bc150d035ffebd85b
#
_cell.length_a   1.000
_cell.length_b   1.000
_cell.length_c   1.000
_cell.angle_alpha   90.00
_cell.angle_beta   90.00
_cell.angle_gamma   90.00
#
_symmetry.space_group_name_H-M   'P 1'
#
loop_
_entity.id
_entity.type
_entity.pdbx_description
1 polymer ?
#
loop_
_entity_poly.entity_id
_entity_poly.type
_entity_poly.pdbx_seq_one_letter_code
_entity_poly.pdbx_strand_id
1 'polypeptide(L)'
;MANTHSRSWRRWLVAIALTATSWAGQPRLAEAQLAPSLVEQFLSDPEFSEPRDPLLPEFAVERPLSPLERRELAAELDELALETEARYLEEGATEEVVIDWMREVRLRRILGIEAELAAIQRVGLRLWENSQADEVQLLSLRLQEIQAELLAQPVPDLELIGELVAAFEVLRDVDAAVAVYEILLERAVQAGDREAQQQILENLASLRESWFRFAPAAATYEALLDFADEDDLLAIEYLKGVIRNYQDLGELATTIEYQRRLVGKYEETLQPQPIPALTLAIARNFRDLEQLTEAQNYYSATYSGALAQAQTDVASDALQDLAALYLADDQPEDVQYLYEQRLAVERLSYNGYGLMQTFDHLGQLYEAQDLPDSAIAAYKEALIIAEHLHHRERYFKLRLQTLLLEQGRLEVLPLVNHLASPVEPLRDPTLWTGNQRS
;
A
#
# COMPACT_ATOMS: atom_id res chain seq x y z
N MET A 1 43.71 -0.22 7.45
CA MET A 1 42.45 -0.22 8.20
C MET A 1 41.46 -1.04 7.39
N ALA A 2 41.52 -2.32 7.52
CA ALA A 2 40.65 -3.26 6.80
C ALA A 2 40.26 -4.33 7.83
N ASN A 3 38.99 -4.39 8.22
CA ASN A 3 38.36 -5.56 8.89
C ASN A 3 37.16 -5.20 9.80
N THR A 4 36.35 -4.22 9.46
CA THR A 4 35.10 -3.94 10.21
C THR A 4 33.83 -4.30 9.45
N HIS A 5 33.86 -4.40 8.11
CA HIS A 5 32.68 -4.69 7.29
C HIS A 5 32.27 -6.18 7.25
N SER A 6 33.18 -7.12 7.54
CA SER A 6 32.83 -8.56 7.44
C SER A 6 32.02 -9.11 8.61
N ARG A 7 31.85 -8.33 9.71
CA ARG A 7 31.12 -8.76 10.90
C ARG A 7 29.62 -8.46 10.88
N SER A 8 29.19 -7.46 10.10
CA SER A 8 27.77 -7.11 9.96
C SER A 8 27.02 -8.17 9.14
N TRP A 9 27.55 -8.61 8.03
CA TRP A 9 26.94 -9.58 7.11
C TRP A 9 26.63 -10.94 7.74
N ARG A 10 27.49 -11.44 8.63
CA ARG A 10 27.23 -12.70 9.35
C ARG A 10 26.06 -12.60 10.33
N ARG A 11 25.74 -11.41 10.82
CA ARG A 11 24.58 -11.19 11.70
C ARG A 11 23.28 -11.19 10.90
N TRP A 12 23.29 -10.70 9.66
CA TRP A 12 22.13 -10.64 8.76
C TRP A 12 21.75 -12.02 8.23
N LEU A 13 22.70 -12.81 7.77
CA LEU A 13 22.43 -14.19 7.34
C LEU A 13 21.85 -15.06 8.47
N VAL A 14 22.22 -14.79 9.72
CA VAL A 14 21.66 -15.47 10.89
C VAL A 14 20.25 -14.95 11.22
N ALA A 15 19.95 -13.66 10.99
CA ALA A 15 18.62 -13.10 11.20
C ALA A 15 17.60 -13.62 10.18
N ILE A 16 17.99 -13.72 8.89
CA ILE A 16 17.13 -14.30 7.84
C ILE A 16 16.87 -15.80 8.11
N ALA A 17 17.87 -16.54 8.59
CA ALA A 17 17.72 -17.96 8.92
C ALA A 17 16.88 -18.21 10.21
N LEU A 18 16.83 -17.24 11.15
CA LEU A 18 16.08 -17.38 12.40
C LEU A 18 14.60 -17.02 12.26
N THR A 19 14.19 -16.24 11.26
CA THR A 19 12.78 -15.95 11.00
C THR A 19 12.07 -17.06 10.22
N ALA A 20 12.80 -17.89 9.49
CA ALA A 20 12.26 -19.04 8.76
C ALA A 20 11.80 -20.20 9.68
N THR A 21 12.23 -20.24 10.96
CA THR A 21 11.95 -21.37 11.85
C THR A 21 10.75 -21.19 12.78
N SER A 22 10.07 -20.03 12.82
CA SER A 22 8.97 -19.79 13.76
C SER A 22 7.56 -19.95 13.19
N TRP A 23 7.40 -20.29 11.91
CA TRP A 23 6.10 -20.48 11.26
C TRP A 23 5.70 -21.94 11.02
N ALA A 24 6.39 -22.90 11.60
CA ALA A 24 6.08 -24.33 11.49
C ALA A 24 4.79 -24.80 12.24
N GLY A 25 3.90 -23.89 12.62
CA GLY A 25 2.75 -24.18 13.50
C GLY A 25 1.36 -23.90 12.93
N GLN A 26 1.20 -23.48 11.69
CA GLN A 26 -0.16 -23.48 11.10
C GLN A 26 -0.50 -24.87 10.56
N PRO A 27 -1.71 -25.41 10.86
CA PRO A 27 -2.15 -26.64 10.23
C PRO A 27 -2.25 -26.37 8.73
N ARG A 28 -1.33 -26.94 7.93
CA ARG A 28 -1.55 -27.11 6.51
C ARG A 28 -2.89 -27.81 6.41
N LEU A 29 -3.89 -27.18 5.79
CA LEU A 29 -5.07 -27.87 5.31
C LEU A 29 -4.56 -29.14 4.64
N ALA A 30 -5.08 -30.30 5.02
CA ALA A 30 -4.65 -31.57 4.46
C ALA A 30 -4.73 -31.43 2.93
N GLU A 31 -3.57 -31.27 2.28
CA GLU A 31 -3.48 -31.29 0.83
C GLU A 31 -4.08 -32.59 0.37
N ALA A 32 -5.21 -32.52 -0.31
CA ALA A 32 -5.71 -33.67 -1.04
C ALA A 32 -4.59 -34.09 -1.99
N GLN A 33 -3.97 -35.25 -1.76
CA GLN A 33 -2.90 -35.73 -2.63
C GLN A 33 -3.49 -36.00 -4.01
N LEU A 34 -3.08 -35.22 -5.00
CA LEU A 34 -3.41 -35.48 -6.40
C LEU A 34 -3.05 -36.92 -6.77
N ALA A 35 -3.86 -37.54 -7.61
CA ALA A 35 -3.54 -38.86 -8.12
C ALA A 35 -2.18 -38.80 -8.87
N PRO A 36 -1.20 -39.66 -8.53
CA PRO A 36 0.12 -39.61 -9.17
C PRO A 36 0.08 -39.70 -10.69
N SER A 37 -0.89 -40.44 -11.25
CA SER A 37 -1.10 -40.55 -12.69
C SER A 37 -1.53 -39.23 -13.34
N LEU A 38 -2.32 -38.39 -12.64
CA LEU A 38 -2.73 -37.08 -13.14
C LEU A 38 -1.54 -36.12 -13.18
N VAL A 39 -0.73 -36.12 -12.11
CA VAL A 39 0.50 -35.32 -12.04
C VAL A 39 1.47 -35.72 -13.15
N GLU A 40 1.75 -37.03 -13.31
CA GLU A 40 2.64 -37.55 -14.35
C GLU A 40 2.12 -37.19 -15.76
N GLN A 41 0.82 -37.32 -16.01
CA GLN A 41 0.23 -36.97 -17.30
C GLN A 41 0.34 -35.44 -17.56
N PHE A 42 0.11 -34.60 -16.58
CA PHE A 42 0.19 -33.14 -16.75
C PHE A 42 1.64 -32.67 -16.94
N LEU A 43 2.59 -33.21 -16.17
CA LEU A 43 3.99 -32.82 -16.24
C LEU A 43 4.73 -33.44 -17.42
N SER A 44 4.20 -34.51 -18.06
CA SER A 44 4.80 -35.11 -19.25
C SER A 44 4.93 -34.12 -20.41
N ASP A 45 5.94 -34.31 -21.26
CA ASP A 45 6.15 -33.48 -22.45
C ASP A 45 4.96 -33.61 -23.42
N PRO A 46 4.24 -32.49 -23.68
CA PRO A 46 3.05 -32.51 -24.52
C PRO A 46 3.35 -32.86 -25.99
N GLU A 47 4.58 -32.60 -26.46
CA GLU A 47 4.99 -32.88 -27.86
C GLU A 47 5.06 -34.36 -28.14
N PHE A 48 5.38 -35.21 -27.13
CA PHE A 48 5.58 -36.65 -27.25
C PHE A 48 4.60 -37.52 -26.44
N SER A 49 3.55 -36.90 -25.86
CA SER A 49 2.59 -37.62 -25.02
C SER A 49 1.52 -38.37 -25.82
N GLU A 50 1.06 -39.50 -25.27
CA GLU A 50 -0.03 -40.30 -25.83
C GLU A 50 -1.30 -40.23 -24.91
N PRO A 51 -2.51 -40.03 -25.45
CA PRO A 51 -2.81 -39.78 -26.87
C PRO A 51 -2.31 -38.39 -27.28
N ARG A 52 -1.93 -38.27 -28.56
CA ARG A 52 -1.47 -36.99 -29.11
C ARG A 52 -2.62 -36.01 -29.21
N ASP A 53 -2.32 -34.74 -28.86
CA ASP A 53 -3.33 -33.66 -28.93
C ASP A 53 -3.72 -33.38 -30.40
N PRO A 54 -5.02 -33.19 -30.71
CA PRO A 54 -5.50 -32.93 -32.07
C PRO A 54 -4.94 -31.63 -32.69
N LEU A 55 -4.46 -30.65 -31.91
CA LEU A 55 -3.82 -29.44 -32.44
C LEU A 55 -2.36 -29.69 -32.88
N LEU A 56 -1.78 -30.84 -32.54
CA LEU A 56 -0.43 -31.18 -32.93
C LEU A 56 -0.43 -31.97 -34.26
N PRO A 57 0.46 -31.62 -35.23
CA PRO A 57 0.52 -32.31 -36.50
C PRO A 57 0.93 -33.78 -36.30
N GLU A 58 0.35 -34.65 -37.14
CA GLU A 58 0.77 -36.07 -37.18
C GLU A 58 2.09 -36.24 -37.91
N PHE A 59 3.03 -36.93 -37.30
CA PHE A 59 4.34 -37.24 -37.90
C PHE A 59 4.53 -38.72 -38.13
N ALA A 60 5.10 -39.05 -39.26
CA ALA A 60 5.54 -40.42 -39.54
C ALA A 60 6.77 -40.84 -38.72
N VAL A 61 7.52 -39.87 -38.20
CA VAL A 61 8.72 -40.04 -37.35
C VAL A 61 8.69 -38.92 -36.31
N GLU A 62 8.87 -39.28 -35.04
CA GLU A 62 8.93 -38.31 -33.95
C GLU A 62 10.07 -37.31 -34.18
N ARG A 63 9.73 -36.04 -34.16
CA ARG A 63 10.64 -34.90 -34.27
C ARG A 63 10.03 -33.67 -33.61
N PRO A 64 10.86 -32.73 -33.15
CA PRO A 64 10.36 -31.42 -32.67
C PRO A 64 9.63 -30.65 -33.78
N LEU A 65 8.66 -29.81 -33.36
CA LEU A 65 7.94 -28.92 -34.27
C LEU A 65 8.89 -27.93 -34.96
N SER A 66 8.72 -27.76 -36.27
CA SER A 66 9.41 -26.73 -37.02
C SER A 66 8.96 -25.32 -36.61
N PRO A 67 9.72 -24.25 -36.92
CA PRO A 67 9.34 -22.89 -36.62
C PRO A 67 7.99 -22.47 -37.24
N LEU A 68 7.59 -23.03 -38.38
CA LEU A 68 6.30 -22.77 -39.00
C LEU A 68 5.18 -23.44 -38.22
N GLU A 69 5.32 -24.74 -37.92
CA GLU A 69 4.35 -25.49 -37.11
C GLU A 69 4.14 -24.88 -35.69
N ARG A 70 5.21 -24.36 -35.10
CA ARG A 70 5.09 -23.61 -33.83
C ARG A 70 4.26 -22.31 -33.96
N ARG A 71 4.40 -21.61 -35.10
CA ARG A 71 3.56 -20.41 -35.34
C ARG A 71 2.10 -20.77 -35.61
N GLU A 72 1.84 -21.84 -36.32
CA GLU A 72 0.50 -22.37 -36.56
C GLU A 72 -0.14 -22.78 -35.23
N LEU A 73 0.59 -23.57 -34.42
CA LEU A 73 0.15 -23.95 -33.08
C LEU A 73 -0.13 -22.73 -32.19
N ALA A 74 0.72 -21.70 -32.22
CA ALA A 74 0.50 -20.48 -31.44
C ALA A 74 -0.82 -19.79 -31.83
N ALA A 75 -1.12 -19.70 -33.14
CA ALA A 75 -2.37 -19.09 -33.63
C ALA A 75 -3.60 -19.93 -33.22
N GLU A 76 -3.52 -21.26 -33.31
CA GLU A 76 -4.61 -22.16 -32.88
C GLU A 76 -4.84 -22.10 -31.36
N LEU A 77 -3.78 -21.95 -30.57
CA LEU A 77 -3.87 -21.77 -29.12
C LEU A 77 -4.45 -20.37 -28.75
N ASP A 78 -4.16 -19.35 -29.53
CA ASP A 78 -4.79 -18.02 -29.34
C ASP A 78 -6.29 -18.09 -29.64
N GLU A 79 -6.70 -18.82 -30.68
CA GLU A 79 -8.12 -19.06 -30.98
C GLU A 79 -8.81 -19.89 -29.89
N LEU A 80 -8.19 -21.00 -29.45
CA LEU A 80 -8.69 -21.81 -28.32
C LEU A 80 -8.88 -20.96 -27.06
N ALA A 81 -7.91 -20.10 -26.75
CA ALA A 81 -7.98 -19.21 -25.58
C ALA A 81 -9.17 -18.26 -25.66
N LEU A 82 -9.41 -17.64 -26.85
CA LEU A 82 -10.55 -16.74 -27.07
C LEU A 82 -11.89 -17.46 -26.99
N GLU A 83 -12.01 -18.63 -27.60
CA GLU A 83 -13.23 -19.44 -27.55
C GLU A 83 -13.54 -19.94 -26.13
N THR A 84 -12.51 -20.38 -25.41
CA THR A 84 -12.68 -20.86 -24.03
C THR A 84 -13.06 -19.70 -23.10
N GLU A 85 -12.48 -18.51 -23.27
CA GLU A 85 -12.87 -17.32 -22.49
C GLU A 85 -14.32 -16.89 -22.82
N ALA A 86 -14.74 -16.94 -24.08
CA ALA A 86 -16.13 -16.67 -24.47
C ALA A 86 -17.12 -17.64 -23.80
N ARG A 87 -16.81 -18.95 -23.83
CA ARG A 87 -17.62 -19.98 -23.13
C ARG A 87 -17.65 -19.76 -21.62
N TYR A 88 -16.51 -19.43 -21.03
CA TYR A 88 -16.45 -19.11 -19.61
C TYR A 88 -17.37 -17.95 -19.22
N LEU A 89 -17.42 -16.89 -20.05
CA LEU A 89 -18.28 -15.72 -19.78
C LEU A 89 -19.78 -16.07 -19.90
N GLU A 90 -20.15 -17.07 -20.72
CA GLU A 90 -21.54 -17.49 -20.93
C GLU A 90 -21.97 -18.54 -19.91
N GLU A 91 -21.13 -19.51 -19.60
CA GLU A 91 -21.51 -20.74 -18.88
C GLU A 91 -20.79 -20.90 -17.52
N GLY A 92 -19.79 -20.06 -17.25
CA GLY A 92 -18.92 -20.19 -16.08
C GLY A 92 -17.82 -21.24 -16.28
N ALA A 93 -17.15 -21.61 -15.18
CA ALA A 93 -16.08 -22.61 -15.17
C ALA A 93 -16.64 -24.05 -15.19
N THR A 94 -17.21 -24.43 -16.31
CA THR A 94 -17.64 -25.82 -16.53
C THR A 94 -16.44 -26.74 -16.62
N GLU A 95 -16.65 -28.07 -16.45
CA GLU A 95 -15.58 -29.06 -16.58
C GLU A 95 -14.87 -28.98 -17.93
N GLU A 96 -15.59 -28.73 -19.03
CA GLU A 96 -15.02 -28.58 -20.36
C GLU A 96 -14.13 -27.31 -20.48
N VAL A 97 -14.57 -26.20 -19.90
CA VAL A 97 -13.78 -24.95 -19.87
C VAL A 97 -12.49 -25.15 -19.09
N VAL A 98 -12.55 -25.82 -17.94
CA VAL A 98 -11.35 -26.11 -17.12
C VAL A 98 -10.38 -27.05 -17.87
N ILE A 99 -10.90 -28.08 -18.55
CA ILE A 99 -10.06 -28.97 -19.38
C ILE A 99 -9.36 -28.19 -20.48
N ASP A 100 -10.05 -27.28 -21.18
CA ASP A 100 -9.43 -26.49 -22.26
C ASP A 100 -8.41 -25.49 -21.74
N TRP A 101 -8.64 -24.87 -20.58
CA TRP A 101 -7.61 -24.04 -19.92
C TRP A 101 -6.36 -24.83 -19.60
N MET A 102 -6.47 -26.01 -18.99
CA MET A 102 -5.32 -26.85 -18.64
C MET A 102 -4.61 -27.41 -19.90
N ARG A 103 -5.40 -27.73 -20.94
CA ARG A 103 -4.88 -28.12 -22.25
C ARG A 103 -4.06 -27.02 -22.90
N GLU A 104 -4.59 -25.79 -22.90
CA GLU A 104 -3.87 -24.62 -23.43
C GLU A 104 -2.53 -24.42 -22.72
N VAL A 105 -2.52 -24.34 -21.39
CA VAL A 105 -1.28 -24.19 -20.60
C VAL A 105 -0.26 -25.26 -20.97
N ARG A 106 -0.70 -26.52 -21.04
CA ARG A 106 0.17 -27.63 -21.36
C ARG A 106 0.77 -27.52 -22.76
N LEU A 107 0.00 -27.17 -23.78
CA LEU A 107 0.47 -27.04 -25.16
C LEU A 107 1.36 -25.81 -25.36
N ARG A 108 1.14 -24.71 -24.64
CA ARG A 108 2.01 -23.52 -24.70
C ARG A 108 3.43 -23.80 -24.21
N ARG A 109 3.66 -24.85 -23.44
CA ARG A 109 5.00 -25.34 -23.08
C ARG A 109 5.88 -25.59 -24.29
N ILE A 110 5.32 -26.10 -25.41
CA ILE A 110 6.03 -26.33 -26.68
C ILE A 110 6.55 -25.02 -27.28
N LEU A 111 5.89 -23.92 -27.01
CA LEU A 111 6.27 -22.59 -27.53
C LEU A 111 7.39 -21.93 -26.70
N GLY A 112 7.64 -22.43 -25.50
CA GLY A 112 8.69 -21.97 -24.59
C GLY A 112 8.15 -21.48 -23.26
N ILE A 113 9.07 -21.27 -22.29
CA ILE A 113 8.74 -20.91 -20.90
C ILE A 113 7.94 -19.61 -20.83
N GLU A 114 8.28 -18.59 -21.59
CA GLU A 114 7.58 -17.30 -21.61
C GLU A 114 6.10 -17.48 -21.97
N ALA A 115 5.81 -18.22 -23.04
CA ALA A 115 4.43 -18.49 -23.46
C ALA A 115 3.66 -19.35 -22.44
N GLU A 116 4.33 -20.29 -21.79
CA GLU A 116 3.75 -21.11 -20.73
C GLU A 116 3.43 -20.29 -19.50
N LEU A 117 4.35 -19.42 -19.02
CA LEU A 117 4.14 -18.54 -17.87
C LEU A 117 2.99 -17.56 -18.10
N ALA A 118 2.91 -16.95 -19.28
CA ALA A 118 1.80 -16.06 -19.63
C ALA A 118 0.44 -16.77 -19.59
N ALA A 119 0.39 -18.03 -20.07
CA ALA A 119 -0.83 -18.83 -19.96
C ALA A 119 -1.16 -19.21 -18.52
N ILE A 120 -0.17 -19.63 -17.73
CA ILE A 120 -0.35 -19.95 -16.30
C ILE A 120 -0.89 -18.75 -15.53
N GLN A 121 -0.38 -17.53 -15.76
CA GLN A 121 -0.88 -16.32 -15.09
C GLN A 121 -2.34 -16.07 -15.42
N ARG A 122 -2.72 -16.14 -16.69
CA ARG A 122 -4.11 -15.90 -17.11
C ARG A 122 -5.06 -17.00 -16.64
N VAL A 123 -4.73 -18.24 -16.88
CA VAL A 123 -5.55 -19.41 -16.51
C VAL A 123 -5.58 -19.61 -15.00
N GLY A 124 -4.43 -19.46 -14.32
CA GLY A 124 -4.30 -19.60 -12.89
C GLY A 124 -5.23 -18.65 -12.12
N LEU A 125 -5.37 -17.39 -12.57
CA LEU A 125 -6.32 -16.46 -11.99
C LEU A 125 -7.77 -16.99 -12.07
N ARG A 126 -8.17 -17.50 -13.25
CA ARG A 126 -9.51 -18.08 -13.46
C ARG A 126 -9.76 -19.30 -12.60
N LEU A 127 -8.78 -20.20 -12.51
CA LEU A 127 -8.87 -21.40 -11.67
C LEU A 127 -8.99 -21.03 -10.19
N TRP A 128 -8.21 -20.06 -9.73
CA TRP A 128 -8.30 -19.55 -8.37
C TRP A 128 -9.67 -18.94 -8.06
N GLU A 129 -10.18 -18.04 -8.91
CA GLU A 129 -11.49 -17.40 -8.78
C GLU A 129 -12.64 -18.42 -8.71
N ASN A 130 -12.48 -19.55 -9.37
CA ASN A 130 -13.50 -20.61 -9.44
C ASN A 130 -13.21 -21.80 -8.50
N SER A 131 -12.24 -21.65 -7.57
CA SER A 131 -11.92 -22.65 -6.54
C SER A 131 -11.52 -24.03 -7.10
N GLN A 132 -10.83 -24.07 -8.25
CA GLN A 132 -10.30 -25.26 -8.89
C GLN A 132 -8.96 -25.66 -8.24
N ALA A 133 -9.04 -26.25 -7.05
CA ALA A 133 -7.87 -26.46 -6.19
C ALA A 133 -6.85 -27.48 -6.79
N ASP A 134 -7.34 -28.53 -7.43
CA ASP A 134 -6.48 -29.56 -8.00
C ASP A 134 -5.68 -29.03 -9.19
N GLU A 135 -6.30 -28.22 -10.05
CA GLU A 135 -5.65 -27.60 -11.20
C GLU A 135 -4.64 -26.55 -10.75
N VAL A 136 -4.98 -25.71 -9.75
CA VAL A 136 -4.06 -24.76 -9.13
C VAL A 136 -2.82 -25.50 -8.59
N GLN A 137 -3.00 -26.63 -7.90
CA GLN A 137 -1.90 -27.44 -7.40
C GLN A 137 -1.03 -28.01 -8.53
N LEU A 138 -1.63 -28.46 -9.64
CA LEU A 138 -0.88 -28.92 -10.82
C LEU A 138 -0.03 -27.81 -11.42
N LEU A 139 -0.59 -26.59 -11.55
CA LEU A 139 0.16 -25.42 -12.01
C LEU A 139 1.31 -25.06 -11.07
N SER A 140 1.09 -25.11 -9.74
CA SER A 140 2.15 -24.85 -8.75
C SER A 140 3.29 -25.86 -8.87
N LEU A 141 3.00 -27.15 -9.08
CA LEU A 141 4.02 -28.16 -9.33
C LEU A 141 4.83 -27.86 -10.61
N ARG A 142 4.14 -27.44 -11.67
CA ARG A 142 4.82 -27.06 -12.92
C ARG A 142 5.70 -25.82 -12.77
N LEU A 143 5.23 -24.81 -12.02
CA LEU A 143 6.07 -23.64 -11.72
C LEU A 143 7.34 -24.01 -10.95
N GLN A 144 7.28 -25.00 -10.06
CA GLN A 144 8.47 -25.50 -9.36
C GLN A 144 9.48 -26.18 -10.34
N GLU A 145 9.00 -26.90 -11.37
CA GLU A 145 9.89 -27.41 -12.43
C GLU A 145 10.52 -26.27 -13.23
N ILE A 146 9.73 -25.27 -13.66
CA ILE A 146 10.23 -24.09 -14.36
C ILE A 146 11.26 -23.34 -13.50
N GLN A 147 10.97 -23.17 -12.21
CA GLN A 147 11.90 -22.59 -11.24
C GLN A 147 13.25 -23.35 -11.25
N ALA A 148 13.20 -24.67 -11.15
CA ALA A 148 14.42 -25.49 -11.17
C ALA A 148 15.20 -25.35 -12.49
N GLU A 149 14.50 -25.28 -13.62
CA GLU A 149 15.10 -25.09 -14.95
C GLU A 149 15.76 -23.71 -15.08
N LEU A 150 15.09 -22.63 -14.72
CA LEU A 150 15.61 -21.26 -14.78
C LEU A 150 16.78 -21.07 -13.80
N LEU A 151 16.65 -21.58 -12.59
CA LEU A 151 17.71 -21.51 -11.59
C LEU A 151 18.90 -22.44 -11.89
N ALA A 152 18.80 -23.41 -12.75
CA ALA A 152 19.94 -24.22 -13.21
C ALA A 152 20.87 -23.45 -14.16
N GLN A 153 20.41 -22.36 -14.77
CA GLN A 153 21.22 -21.54 -15.67
C GLN A 153 22.34 -20.82 -14.91
N PRO A 154 23.54 -20.68 -15.48
CA PRO A 154 24.64 -19.97 -14.85
C PRO A 154 24.36 -18.49 -14.61
N VAL A 155 23.65 -17.86 -15.53
CA VAL A 155 23.15 -16.47 -15.45
C VAL A 155 21.65 -16.52 -15.71
N PRO A 156 20.81 -16.50 -14.67
CA PRO A 156 19.37 -16.51 -14.82
C PRO A 156 18.87 -15.25 -15.53
N ASP A 157 17.87 -15.42 -16.37
CA ASP A 157 17.17 -14.31 -16.99
C ASP A 157 16.21 -13.68 -15.94
N LEU A 158 16.50 -12.45 -15.50
CA LEU A 158 15.73 -11.78 -14.46
C LEU A 158 14.34 -11.37 -14.93
N GLU A 159 14.11 -11.17 -16.22
CA GLU A 159 12.79 -10.90 -16.77
C GLU A 159 11.90 -12.15 -16.67
N LEU A 160 12.40 -13.31 -17.13
CA LEU A 160 11.69 -14.58 -16.95
C LEU A 160 11.49 -14.97 -15.48
N ILE A 161 12.41 -14.62 -14.61
CA ILE A 161 12.23 -14.78 -13.16
C ILE A 161 11.09 -13.90 -12.65
N GLY A 162 10.99 -12.66 -13.13
CA GLY A 162 9.86 -11.78 -12.81
C GLY A 162 8.51 -12.39 -13.21
N GLU A 163 8.43 -12.95 -14.42
CA GLU A 163 7.24 -13.66 -14.90
C GLU A 163 6.91 -14.92 -14.08
N LEU A 164 7.93 -15.68 -13.70
CA LEU A 164 7.75 -16.84 -12.80
C LEU A 164 7.20 -16.42 -11.44
N VAL A 165 7.74 -15.37 -10.84
CA VAL A 165 7.27 -14.82 -9.56
C VAL A 165 5.82 -14.36 -9.70
N ALA A 166 5.48 -13.60 -10.75
CA ALA A 166 4.11 -13.17 -11.02
C ALA A 166 3.15 -14.36 -11.16
N ALA A 167 3.59 -15.46 -11.78
CA ALA A 167 2.80 -16.68 -11.86
C ALA A 167 2.55 -17.33 -10.48
N PHE A 168 3.56 -17.38 -9.62
CA PHE A 168 3.38 -17.84 -8.22
C PHE A 168 2.42 -16.92 -7.43
N GLU A 169 2.50 -15.60 -7.61
CA GLU A 169 1.60 -14.64 -6.96
C GLU A 169 0.14 -14.86 -7.37
N VAL A 170 -0.11 -15.08 -8.66
CA VAL A 170 -1.46 -15.41 -9.17
C VAL A 170 -2.02 -16.67 -8.52
N LEU A 171 -1.20 -17.70 -8.34
CA LEU A 171 -1.57 -18.93 -7.65
C LEU A 171 -1.58 -18.79 -6.11
N ARG A 172 -1.28 -17.59 -5.57
CA ARG A 172 -1.19 -17.31 -4.12
C ARG A 172 -0.08 -18.08 -3.39
N ASP A 173 0.89 -18.59 -4.11
CA ASP A 173 2.08 -19.24 -3.56
C ASP A 173 3.22 -18.23 -3.32
N VAL A 174 2.98 -17.31 -2.38
CA VAL A 174 3.92 -16.23 -2.05
C VAL A 174 5.21 -16.76 -1.46
N ASP A 175 5.17 -17.88 -0.76
CA ASP A 175 6.37 -18.49 -0.17
C ASP A 175 7.32 -19.00 -1.25
N ALA A 176 6.78 -19.61 -2.31
CA ALA A 176 7.58 -19.98 -3.48
C ALA A 176 8.14 -18.76 -4.21
N ALA A 177 7.32 -17.71 -4.41
CA ALA A 177 7.76 -16.45 -5.01
C ALA A 177 8.93 -15.82 -4.25
N VAL A 178 8.85 -15.72 -2.92
CA VAL A 178 9.91 -15.21 -2.05
C VAL A 178 11.15 -16.10 -2.14
N ALA A 179 11.01 -17.42 -2.10
CA ALA A 179 12.12 -18.36 -2.16
C ALA A 179 12.94 -18.24 -3.46
N VAL A 180 12.30 -17.92 -4.59
CA VAL A 180 13.00 -17.67 -5.86
C VAL A 180 13.99 -16.51 -5.69
N TYR A 181 13.55 -15.38 -5.18
CA TYR A 181 14.41 -14.20 -4.97
C TYR A 181 15.49 -14.45 -3.90
N GLU A 182 15.19 -15.18 -2.83
CA GLU A 182 16.18 -15.53 -1.81
C GLU A 182 17.32 -16.40 -2.37
N ILE A 183 17.01 -17.39 -3.23
CA ILE A 183 18.02 -18.20 -3.91
C ILE A 183 18.88 -17.34 -4.84
N LEU A 184 18.26 -16.44 -5.60
CA LEU A 184 19.00 -15.53 -6.50
C LEU A 184 19.89 -14.57 -5.72
N LEU A 185 19.40 -14.03 -4.60
CA LEU A 185 20.17 -13.16 -3.73
C LEU A 185 21.41 -13.86 -3.18
N GLU A 186 21.25 -15.10 -2.71
CA GLU A 186 22.39 -15.89 -2.23
C GLU A 186 23.45 -16.07 -3.32
N ARG A 187 23.06 -16.35 -4.55
CA ARG A 187 23.97 -16.47 -5.71
C ARG A 187 24.66 -15.15 -6.03
N ALA A 188 23.91 -14.04 -6.08
CA ALA A 188 24.49 -12.74 -6.34
C ALA A 188 25.48 -12.30 -5.24
N VAL A 189 25.21 -12.68 -3.98
CA VAL A 189 26.15 -12.50 -2.87
C VAL A 189 27.42 -13.34 -3.06
N GLN A 190 27.29 -14.61 -3.44
CA GLN A 190 28.44 -15.50 -3.69
C GLN A 190 29.29 -15.02 -4.87
N ALA A 191 28.64 -14.48 -5.91
CA ALA A 191 29.32 -13.91 -7.09
C ALA A 191 29.94 -12.53 -6.80
N GLY A 192 29.57 -11.87 -5.72
CA GLY A 192 29.98 -10.49 -5.43
C GLY A 192 29.33 -9.45 -6.35
N ASP A 193 28.25 -9.80 -7.02
CA ASP A 193 27.53 -8.94 -7.96
C ASP A 193 26.58 -8.00 -7.19
N ARG A 194 27.06 -6.78 -6.89
CA ARG A 194 26.30 -5.78 -6.12
C ARG A 194 25.09 -5.25 -6.88
N GLU A 195 25.15 -5.11 -8.18
CA GLU A 195 24.03 -4.61 -8.99
C GLU A 195 22.87 -5.62 -8.99
N ALA A 196 23.16 -6.89 -9.22
CA ALA A 196 22.15 -7.94 -9.11
C ALA A 196 21.58 -8.07 -7.69
N GLN A 197 22.42 -7.95 -6.64
CA GLN A 197 21.95 -7.98 -5.25
C GLN A 197 20.94 -6.86 -4.98
N GLN A 198 21.24 -5.64 -5.40
CA GLN A 198 20.35 -4.48 -5.22
C GLN A 198 19.02 -4.72 -5.95
N GLN A 199 19.05 -5.07 -7.22
CA GLN A 199 17.84 -5.31 -8.02
C GLN A 199 16.96 -6.42 -7.43
N ILE A 200 17.56 -7.52 -6.98
CA ILE A 200 16.83 -8.61 -6.35
C ILE A 200 16.21 -8.18 -5.02
N LEU A 201 16.93 -7.41 -4.21
CA LEU A 201 16.39 -6.89 -2.95
C LEU A 201 15.24 -5.91 -3.18
N GLU A 202 15.29 -5.05 -4.21
CA GLU A 202 14.19 -4.16 -4.58
C GLU A 202 12.93 -4.94 -4.96
N ASN A 203 13.08 -5.97 -5.79
CA ASN A 203 11.97 -6.84 -6.16
C ASN A 203 11.41 -7.60 -4.95
N LEU A 204 12.28 -8.12 -4.10
CA LEU A 204 11.90 -8.85 -2.89
C LEU A 204 11.17 -7.94 -1.87
N ALA A 205 11.62 -6.69 -1.72
CA ALA A 205 10.96 -5.70 -0.86
C ALA A 205 9.54 -5.40 -1.37
N SER A 206 9.40 -5.15 -2.67
CA SER A 206 8.11 -4.89 -3.31
C SER A 206 7.16 -6.09 -3.17
N LEU A 207 7.64 -7.30 -3.42
CA LEU A 207 6.86 -8.53 -3.24
C LEU A 207 6.37 -8.68 -1.78
N ARG A 208 7.26 -8.48 -0.81
CA ARG A 208 6.92 -8.59 0.61
C ARG A 208 5.90 -7.53 1.04
N GLU A 209 5.99 -6.29 0.54
CA GLU A 209 5.02 -5.24 0.79
C GLU A 209 3.64 -5.56 0.19
N SER A 210 3.59 -5.99 -1.08
CA SER A 210 2.34 -6.29 -1.77
C SER A 210 1.52 -7.39 -1.07
N TRP A 211 2.21 -8.24 -0.31
CA TRP A 211 1.62 -9.32 0.47
C TRP A 211 1.56 -9.04 1.98
N PHE A 212 1.64 -7.77 2.37
CA PHE A 212 1.53 -7.32 3.77
C PHE A 212 2.53 -7.99 4.73
N ARG A 213 3.68 -8.41 4.20
CA ARG A 213 4.78 -8.98 5.00
C ARG A 213 5.71 -7.87 5.46
N PHE A 214 5.18 -6.95 6.26
CA PHE A 214 5.84 -5.69 6.60
C PHE A 214 7.18 -5.88 7.33
N ALA A 215 7.27 -6.79 8.29
CA ALA A 215 8.53 -6.99 9.02
C ALA A 215 9.68 -7.46 8.12
N PRO A 216 9.54 -8.52 7.29
CA PRO A 216 10.59 -8.87 6.34
C PRO A 216 10.78 -7.84 5.22
N ALA A 217 9.76 -7.05 4.84
CA ALA A 217 9.91 -5.96 3.89
C ALA A 217 10.79 -4.83 4.47
N ALA A 218 10.53 -4.40 5.72
CA ALA A 218 11.36 -3.43 6.42
C ALA A 218 12.84 -3.88 6.47
N ALA A 219 13.08 -5.13 6.87
CA ALA A 219 14.44 -5.69 6.92
C ALA A 219 15.12 -5.71 5.53
N THR A 220 14.34 -5.90 4.46
CA THR A 220 14.87 -5.84 3.08
C THR A 220 15.27 -4.41 2.69
N TYR A 221 14.42 -3.41 3.01
CA TYR A 221 14.75 -2.01 2.79
C TYR A 221 15.94 -1.54 3.65
N GLU A 222 16.08 -2.05 4.87
CA GLU A 222 17.27 -1.78 5.69
C GLU A 222 18.56 -2.31 5.04
N ALA A 223 18.50 -3.51 4.43
CA ALA A 223 19.62 -4.04 3.68
C ALA A 223 19.93 -3.23 2.42
N LEU A 224 18.91 -2.67 1.77
CA LEU A 224 19.07 -1.79 0.60
C LEU A 224 19.79 -0.48 0.94
N LEU A 225 19.70 0.01 2.18
CA LEU A 225 20.43 1.22 2.59
C LEU A 225 21.96 1.09 2.44
N ASP A 226 22.51 -0.13 2.54
CA ASP A 226 23.93 -0.38 2.32
C ASP A 226 24.36 -0.22 0.84
N PHE A 227 23.40 -0.14 -0.09
CA PHE A 227 23.63 0.09 -1.51
C PHE A 227 23.49 1.56 -1.92
N ALA A 228 22.96 2.39 -1.04
CA ALA A 228 22.68 3.80 -1.28
C ALA A 228 23.75 4.74 -0.69
N ASP A 229 24.93 4.24 -0.27
CA ASP A 229 25.96 4.99 0.45
C ASP A 229 26.42 6.29 -0.25
N GLU A 230 26.40 6.33 -1.59
CA GLU A 230 26.81 7.48 -2.42
C GLU A 230 25.65 8.12 -3.17
N ASP A 231 24.42 7.57 -3.07
CA ASP A 231 23.22 8.09 -3.73
C ASP A 231 22.17 8.51 -2.71
N ASP A 232 22.15 9.82 -2.43
CA ASP A 232 21.22 10.41 -1.46
C ASP A 232 19.74 10.25 -1.86
N LEU A 233 19.42 10.23 -3.16
CA LEU A 233 18.03 10.04 -3.61
C LEU A 233 17.57 8.62 -3.37
N LEU A 234 18.43 7.65 -3.63
CA LEU A 234 18.16 6.25 -3.40
C LEU A 234 18.04 5.96 -1.89
N ALA A 235 18.92 6.54 -1.07
CA ALA A 235 18.84 6.47 0.39
C ALA A 235 17.50 7.01 0.92
N ILE A 236 17.01 8.11 0.36
CA ILE A 236 15.71 8.69 0.70
C ILE A 236 14.58 7.73 0.36
N GLU A 237 14.60 7.10 -0.81
CA GLU A 237 13.55 6.14 -1.21
C GLU A 237 13.54 4.90 -0.31
N TYR A 238 14.70 4.34 0.01
CA TYR A 238 14.79 3.18 0.90
C TYR A 238 14.37 3.52 2.33
N LEU A 239 14.75 4.70 2.85
CA LEU A 239 14.29 5.16 4.16
C LEU A 239 12.76 5.31 4.22
N LYS A 240 12.12 5.80 3.15
CA LYS A 240 10.65 5.84 3.05
C LYS A 240 10.06 4.44 3.09
N GLY A 241 10.66 3.47 2.39
CA GLY A 241 10.25 2.07 2.45
C GLY A 241 10.33 1.50 3.85
N VAL A 242 11.44 1.71 4.56
CA VAL A 242 11.59 1.28 5.96
C VAL A 242 10.52 1.91 6.85
N ILE A 243 10.33 3.24 6.76
CA ILE A 243 9.37 3.99 7.57
C ILE A 243 7.96 3.46 7.35
N ARG A 244 7.52 3.32 6.10
CA ARG A 244 6.18 2.81 5.75
C ARG A 244 5.92 1.44 6.38
N ASN A 245 6.85 0.52 6.24
CA ASN A 245 6.70 -0.83 6.77
C ASN A 245 6.66 -0.87 8.31
N TYR A 246 7.48 -0.08 9.00
CA TYR A 246 7.41 0.01 10.46
C TYR A 246 6.16 0.74 10.97
N GLN A 247 5.63 1.70 10.20
CA GLN A 247 4.33 2.31 10.48
C GLN A 247 3.19 1.30 10.40
N ASP A 248 3.18 0.46 9.36
CA ASP A 248 2.16 -0.58 9.17
C ASP A 248 2.26 -1.69 10.24
N LEU A 249 3.44 -1.89 10.81
CA LEU A 249 3.65 -2.77 11.98
C LEU A 249 3.23 -2.13 13.31
N GLY A 250 3.04 -0.81 13.36
CA GLY A 250 2.80 -0.08 14.60
C GLY A 250 4.05 0.08 15.49
N GLU A 251 5.24 -0.13 14.95
CA GLU A 251 6.53 -0.02 15.65
C GLU A 251 6.98 1.46 15.72
N LEU A 252 6.23 2.27 16.48
CA LEU A 252 6.36 3.73 16.49
C LEU A 252 7.77 4.22 16.88
N ALA A 253 8.43 3.56 17.83
CA ALA A 253 9.77 3.96 18.25
C ALA A 253 10.80 3.79 17.12
N THR A 254 10.75 2.66 16.42
CA THR A 254 11.60 2.38 15.26
C THR A 254 11.27 3.32 14.10
N THR A 255 9.99 3.57 13.88
CA THR A 255 9.51 4.55 12.88
C THR A 255 10.13 5.93 13.11
N ILE A 256 10.12 6.44 14.35
CA ILE A 256 10.73 7.73 14.72
C ILE A 256 12.23 7.75 14.41
N GLU A 257 12.94 6.66 14.70
CA GLU A 257 14.37 6.58 14.41
C GLU A 257 14.66 6.79 12.92
N TYR A 258 13.94 6.06 12.05
CA TYR A 258 14.12 6.18 10.61
C TYR A 258 13.58 7.49 10.05
N GLN A 259 12.50 8.04 10.60
CA GLN A 259 12.02 9.38 10.24
C GLN A 259 13.07 10.46 10.55
N ARG A 260 13.77 10.39 11.68
CA ARG A 260 14.88 11.31 12.01
C ARG A 260 16.05 11.17 11.03
N ARG A 261 16.40 9.94 10.64
CA ARG A 261 17.43 9.72 9.61
C ARG A 261 17.00 10.34 8.28
N LEU A 262 15.72 10.23 7.90
CA LEU A 262 15.20 10.84 6.69
C LEU A 262 15.19 12.37 6.76
N VAL A 263 14.89 12.99 7.92
CA VAL A 263 15.04 14.43 8.14
C VAL A 263 16.48 14.85 7.86
N GLY A 264 17.46 14.15 8.47
CA GLY A 264 18.89 14.43 8.22
C GLY A 264 19.27 14.33 6.76
N LYS A 265 18.75 13.35 6.01
CA LYS A 265 18.99 13.23 4.56
C LYS A 265 18.41 14.40 3.77
N TYR A 266 17.23 14.89 4.10
CA TYR A 266 16.65 16.06 3.48
C TYR A 266 17.45 17.36 3.79
N GLU A 267 18.03 17.47 4.98
CA GLU A 267 18.91 18.57 5.34
C GLU A 267 20.24 18.52 4.55
N GLU A 268 20.88 17.34 4.48
CA GLU A 268 22.11 17.12 3.71
C GLU A 268 21.94 17.41 2.22
N THR A 269 20.80 17.03 1.64
CA THR A 269 20.49 17.22 0.22
C THR A 269 19.86 18.58 -0.10
N LEU A 270 19.74 19.46 0.88
CA LEU A 270 19.12 20.79 0.74
C LEU A 270 17.69 20.72 0.19
N GLN A 271 16.91 19.73 0.61
CA GLN A 271 15.52 19.54 0.27
C GLN A 271 14.61 19.80 1.50
N PRO A 272 14.45 21.05 1.95
CA PRO A 272 13.74 21.33 3.20
C PRO A 272 12.22 21.12 3.13
N GLN A 273 11.64 21.08 1.93
CA GLN A 273 10.19 21.05 1.73
C GLN A 273 9.45 19.88 2.44
N PRO A 274 9.95 18.64 2.48
CA PRO A 274 9.28 17.55 3.17
C PRO A 274 9.45 17.56 4.69
N ILE A 275 10.41 18.31 5.22
CA ILE A 275 10.79 18.26 6.65
C ILE A 275 9.62 18.59 7.59
N PRO A 276 8.84 19.68 7.39
CA PRO A 276 7.77 20.01 8.32
C PRO A 276 6.69 18.92 8.43
N ALA A 277 6.28 18.32 7.32
CA ALA A 277 5.30 17.22 7.35
C ALA A 277 5.87 15.98 8.06
N LEU A 278 7.15 15.68 7.86
CA LEU A 278 7.83 14.56 8.51
C LEU A 278 8.02 14.80 10.01
N THR A 279 8.39 16.03 10.43
CA THR A 279 8.48 16.39 11.85
C THR A 279 7.12 16.39 12.54
N LEU A 280 6.03 16.73 11.83
CA LEU A 280 4.67 16.58 12.33
C LEU A 280 4.33 15.11 12.60
N ALA A 281 4.70 14.22 11.67
CA ALA A 281 4.51 12.78 11.85
C ALA A 281 5.31 12.24 13.04
N ILE A 282 6.56 12.70 13.24
CA ILE A 282 7.37 12.36 14.42
C ILE A 282 6.67 12.81 15.72
N ALA A 283 6.16 14.04 15.74
CA ALA A 283 5.45 14.59 16.89
C ALA A 283 4.22 13.74 17.25
N ARG A 284 3.43 13.34 16.26
CA ARG A 284 2.27 12.46 16.43
C ARG A 284 2.66 11.08 16.97
N ASN A 285 3.73 10.49 16.45
CA ASN A 285 4.25 9.21 16.96
C ASN A 285 4.72 9.32 18.42
N PHE A 286 5.37 10.43 18.81
CA PHE A 286 5.73 10.67 20.23
C PHE A 286 4.51 10.81 21.13
N ARG A 287 3.47 11.52 20.66
CA ARG A 287 2.19 11.63 21.39
C ARG A 287 1.60 10.23 21.60
N ASP A 288 1.57 9.40 20.56
CA ASP A 288 0.98 8.06 20.61
C ASP A 288 1.81 7.08 21.47
N LEU A 289 3.09 7.38 21.69
CA LEU A 289 3.97 6.73 22.68
C LEU A 289 3.84 7.34 24.10
N GLU A 290 2.94 8.30 24.30
CA GLU A 290 2.77 9.05 25.56
C GLU A 290 4.04 9.82 26.00
N GLN A 291 4.97 10.06 25.08
CA GLN A 291 6.16 10.88 25.28
C GLN A 291 5.83 12.35 25.00
N LEU A 292 5.05 12.96 25.91
CA LEU A 292 4.38 14.23 25.66
C LEU A 292 5.35 15.42 25.54
N THR A 293 6.46 15.40 26.29
CA THR A 293 7.49 16.45 26.22
C THR A 293 8.17 16.47 24.85
N GLU A 294 8.53 15.31 24.31
CA GLU A 294 9.10 15.16 22.99
C GLU A 294 8.09 15.59 21.93
N ALA A 295 6.83 15.17 22.06
CA ALA A 295 5.76 15.58 21.15
C ALA A 295 5.61 17.11 21.12
N GLN A 296 5.56 17.79 22.27
CA GLN A 296 5.48 19.26 22.37
C GLN A 296 6.66 19.94 21.65
N ASN A 297 7.89 19.45 21.88
CA ASN A 297 9.09 19.98 21.24
C ASN A 297 9.02 19.87 19.71
N TYR A 298 8.60 18.69 19.21
CA TYR A 298 8.47 18.45 17.77
C TYR A 298 7.32 19.25 17.15
N TYR A 299 6.16 19.38 17.78
CA TYR A 299 5.08 20.24 17.29
C TYR A 299 5.51 21.72 17.19
N SER A 300 6.22 22.23 18.20
CA SER A 300 6.74 23.60 18.19
C SER A 300 7.78 23.83 17.08
N ALA A 301 8.68 22.86 16.87
CA ALA A 301 9.66 22.88 15.79
C ALA A 301 8.96 22.80 14.41
N THR A 302 7.94 21.95 14.29
CA THR A 302 7.13 21.81 13.07
C THR A 302 6.45 23.14 12.72
N TYR A 303 5.76 23.77 13.68
CA TYR A 303 5.13 25.08 13.47
C TYR A 303 6.10 26.11 12.93
N SER A 304 7.25 26.23 13.58
CA SER A 304 8.29 27.22 13.18
C SER A 304 8.86 26.92 11.79
N GLY A 305 9.18 25.64 11.50
CA GLY A 305 9.71 25.19 10.22
C GLY A 305 8.71 25.32 9.07
N ALA A 306 7.45 24.98 9.33
CA ALA A 306 6.37 25.10 8.35
C ALA A 306 6.10 26.56 7.98
N LEU A 307 6.07 27.46 8.95
CA LEU A 307 5.92 28.91 8.70
C LEU A 307 7.08 29.45 7.86
N ALA A 308 8.33 29.07 8.16
CA ALA A 308 9.49 29.48 7.40
C ALA A 308 9.44 29.08 5.94
N GLN A 309 8.69 28.01 5.62
CA GLN A 309 8.50 27.48 4.28
C GLN A 309 7.13 27.82 3.67
N ALA A 310 6.32 28.66 4.33
CA ALA A 310 4.97 29.05 3.93
C ALA A 310 4.01 27.84 3.80
N GLN A 311 4.24 26.76 4.55
CA GLN A 311 3.37 25.59 4.64
C GLN A 311 2.34 25.81 5.76
N THR A 312 1.36 26.64 5.48
CA THR A 312 0.38 27.09 6.48
C THR A 312 -0.57 25.99 6.96
N ASP A 313 -0.83 24.98 6.15
CA ASP A 313 -1.59 23.78 6.49
C ASP A 313 -0.88 22.97 7.57
N VAL A 314 0.40 22.63 7.36
CA VAL A 314 1.23 21.91 8.33
C VAL A 314 1.41 22.71 9.62
N ALA A 315 1.59 24.05 9.51
CA ALA A 315 1.69 24.92 10.66
C ALA A 315 0.39 24.95 11.50
N SER A 316 -0.77 25.01 10.84
CA SER A 316 -2.08 24.96 11.49
C SER A 316 -2.31 23.62 12.20
N ASP A 317 -2.00 22.51 11.54
CA ASP A 317 -2.10 21.16 12.11
C ASP A 317 -1.22 21.01 13.36
N ALA A 318 0.04 21.46 13.28
CA ALA A 318 0.96 21.41 14.41
C ALA A 318 0.44 22.19 15.63
N LEU A 319 -0.11 23.39 15.40
CA LEU A 319 -0.73 24.20 16.47
C LEU A 319 -1.97 23.52 17.05
N GLN A 320 -2.80 22.91 16.22
CA GLN A 320 -3.98 22.18 16.67
C GLN A 320 -3.62 20.98 17.55
N ASP A 321 -2.65 20.16 17.10
CA ASP A 321 -2.22 18.98 17.83
C ASP A 321 -1.51 19.36 19.15
N LEU A 322 -0.73 20.44 19.13
CA LEU A 322 -0.10 21.00 20.34
C LEU A 322 -1.13 21.54 21.33
N ALA A 323 -2.13 22.27 20.86
CA ALA A 323 -3.21 22.76 21.70
C ALA A 323 -4.00 21.61 22.35
N ALA A 324 -4.19 20.49 21.64
CA ALA A 324 -4.83 19.30 22.20
C ALA A 324 -4.00 18.68 23.35
N LEU A 325 -2.67 18.70 23.27
CA LEU A 325 -1.81 18.24 24.37
C LEU A 325 -1.93 19.14 25.60
N TYR A 326 -1.86 20.46 25.44
CA TYR A 326 -1.99 21.41 26.54
C TYR A 326 -3.40 21.38 27.16
N LEU A 327 -4.43 21.13 26.35
CA LEU A 327 -5.79 20.95 26.85
C LEU A 327 -5.92 19.72 27.75
N ALA A 328 -5.25 18.62 27.36
CA ALA A 328 -5.22 17.39 28.17
C ALA A 328 -4.42 17.55 29.49
N ASP A 329 -3.49 18.48 29.54
CA ASP A 329 -2.68 18.84 30.72
C ASP A 329 -3.29 19.99 31.55
N ASP A 330 -4.55 20.35 31.29
CA ASP A 330 -5.32 21.42 31.98
C ASP A 330 -4.59 22.77 32.00
N GLN A 331 -4.04 23.21 30.85
CA GLN A 331 -3.33 24.48 30.66
C GLN A 331 -4.09 25.39 29.68
N PRO A 332 -5.26 25.94 30.09
CA PRO A 332 -6.17 26.64 29.19
C PRO A 332 -5.61 27.97 28.65
N GLU A 333 -4.71 28.65 29.36
CA GLU A 333 -4.10 29.90 28.89
C GLU A 333 -3.14 29.62 27.70
N ASP A 334 -2.36 28.55 27.77
CA ASP A 334 -1.51 28.14 26.67
C ASP A 334 -2.32 27.67 25.46
N VAL A 335 -3.42 26.95 25.68
CA VAL A 335 -4.38 26.56 24.63
C VAL A 335 -4.96 27.76 23.91
N GLN A 336 -5.39 28.79 24.67
CA GLN A 336 -5.90 30.05 24.09
C GLN A 336 -4.84 30.70 23.20
N TYR A 337 -3.61 30.83 23.70
CA TYR A 337 -2.51 31.40 22.93
C TYR A 337 -2.27 30.65 21.62
N LEU A 338 -2.24 29.29 21.64
CA LEU A 338 -2.04 28.47 20.45
C LEU A 338 -3.18 28.63 19.43
N TYR A 339 -4.42 28.71 19.88
CA TYR A 339 -5.56 28.97 18.98
C TYR A 339 -5.51 30.40 18.38
N GLU A 340 -5.04 31.39 19.12
CA GLU A 340 -4.79 32.73 18.56
C GLU A 340 -3.71 32.72 17.48
N GLN A 341 -2.62 31.98 17.68
CA GLN A 341 -1.59 31.76 16.63
C GLN A 341 -2.19 31.03 15.43
N ARG A 342 -3.02 30.00 15.67
CA ARG A 342 -3.68 29.26 14.58
C ARG A 342 -4.60 30.16 13.77
N LEU A 343 -5.38 31.05 14.40
CA LEU A 343 -6.17 32.04 13.66
C LEU A 343 -5.32 32.94 12.76
N ALA A 344 -4.12 33.30 13.18
CA ALA A 344 -3.21 34.10 12.35
C ALA A 344 -2.76 33.28 11.12
N VAL A 345 -2.40 32.02 11.30
CA VAL A 345 -2.00 31.11 10.22
C VAL A 345 -3.14 30.87 9.23
N GLU A 346 -4.35 30.63 9.73
CA GLU A 346 -5.51 30.38 8.89
C GLU A 346 -5.95 31.63 8.09
N ARG A 347 -5.72 32.82 8.62
CA ARG A 347 -5.91 34.07 7.86
C ARG A 347 -4.89 34.22 6.74
N LEU A 348 -3.63 33.85 6.96
CA LEU A 348 -2.57 33.89 5.94
C LEU A 348 -2.88 32.96 4.75
N SER A 349 -3.51 31.82 5.02
CA SER A 349 -3.89 30.82 4.00
C SER A 349 -5.29 31.05 3.41
N TYR A 350 -6.03 32.06 3.89
CA TYR A 350 -7.44 32.27 3.52
C TYR A 350 -8.33 31.03 3.78
N ASN A 351 -7.95 30.19 4.78
CA ASN A 351 -8.68 28.98 5.12
C ASN A 351 -9.90 29.27 6.01
N GLY A 352 -11.04 29.54 5.39
CA GLY A 352 -12.29 29.80 6.09
C GLY A 352 -12.74 28.64 7.00
N TYR A 353 -12.52 27.39 6.58
CA TYR A 353 -12.83 26.21 7.43
C TYR A 353 -11.96 26.17 8.69
N GLY A 354 -10.68 26.37 8.54
CA GLY A 354 -9.74 26.42 9.67
C GLY A 354 -10.07 27.55 10.63
N LEU A 355 -10.41 28.75 10.12
CA LEU A 355 -10.87 29.87 10.94
C LEU A 355 -12.13 29.52 11.73
N MET A 356 -13.15 28.98 11.07
CA MET A 356 -14.41 28.57 11.70
C MET A 356 -14.18 27.52 12.80
N GLN A 357 -13.36 26.51 12.52
CA GLN A 357 -13.02 25.48 13.51
C GLN A 357 -12.25 26.04 14.70
N THR A 358 -11.29 26.93 14.47
CA THR A 358 -10.51 27.53 15.55
C THR A 358 -11.36 28.42 16.44
N PHE A 359 -12.29 29.18 15.86
CA PHE A 359 -13.26 29.93 16.67
C PHE A 359 -14.24 29.02 17.43
N ASP A 360 -14.63 27.87 16.88
CA ASP A 360 -15.41 26.85 17.60
C ASP A 360 -14.65 26.31 18.82
N HIS A 361 -13.37 25.96 18.65
CA HIS A 361 -12.52 25.48 19.75
C HIS A 361 -12.32 26.58 20.82
N LEU A 362 -12.08 27.83 20.42
CA LEU A 362 -12.02 28.96 21.37
C LEU A 362 -13.33 29.14 22.14
N GLY A 363 -14.47 29.04 21.45
CA GLY A 363 -15.78 29.10 22.08
C GLY A 363 -15.95 28.01 23.14
N GLN A 364 -15.61 26.77 22.82
CA GLN A 364 -15.64 25.65 23.76
C GLN A 364 -14.66 25.83 24.94
N LEU A 365 -13.46 26.34 24.68
CA LEU A 365 -12.48 26.65 25.73
C LEU A 365 -13.02 27.68 26.71
N TYR A 366 -13.59 28.77 26.21
CA TYR A 366 -14.18 29.84 27.07
C TYR A 366 -15.40 29.36 27.84
N GLU A 367 -16.22 28.46 27.28
CA GLU A 367 -17.30 27.83 28.04
C GLU A 367 -16.77 27.01 29.20
N ALA A 368 -15.72 26.20 28.95
CA ALA A 368 -15.10 25.40 30.00
C ALA A 368 -14.47 26.24 31.13
N GLN A 369 -14.07 27.48 30.83
CA GLN A 369 -13.53 28.46 31.79
C GLN A 369 -14.61 29.31 32.46
N ASP A 370 -15.89 29.07 32.19
CA ASP A 370 -16.99 29.91 32.66
C ASP A 370 -16.87 31.38 32.23
N LEU A 371 -16.44 31.61 30.98
CA LEU A 371 -16.26 32.89 30.33
C LEU A 371 -17.28 33.09 29.19
N PRO A 372 -18.59 33.23 29.52
CA PRO A 372 -19.65 33.15 28.50
C PRO A 372 -19.63 34.32 27.51
N ASP A 373 -19.18 35.51 27.89
CA ASP A 373 -19.07 36.64 26.95
C ASP A 373 -18.00 36.39 25.87
N SER A 374 -16.89 35.82 26.26
CA SER A 374 -15.81 35.41 25.33
C SER A 374 -16.27 34.28 24.43
N ALA A 375 -16.97 33.27 24.96
CA ALA A 375 -17.54 32.17 24.19
C ALA A 375 -18.56 32.70 23.16
N ILE A 376 -19.45 33.59 23.54
CA ILE A 376 -20.42 34.24 22.63
C ILE A 376 -19.68 35.00 21.50
N ALA A 377 -18.60 35.73 21.83
CA ALA A 377 -17.82 36.46 20.84
C ALA A 377 -17.19 35.49 19.83
N ALA A 378 -16.55 34.39 20.28
CA ALA A 378 -15.94 33.39 19.43
C ALA A 378 -16.97 32.69 18.53
N TYR A 379 -18.10 32.24 19.06
CA TYR A 379 -19.15 31.60 18.24
C TYR A 379 -19.83 32.55 17.26
N LYS A 380 -19.88 33.87 17.53
CA LYS A 380 -20.35 34.84 16.54
C LYS A 380 -19.41 34.91 15.32
N GLU A 381 -18.12 34.99 15.56
CA GLU A 381 -17.13 34.93 14.46
C GLU A 381 -17.22 33.63 13.67
N ALA A 382 -17.33 32.49 14.37
CA ALA A 382 -17.56 31.19 13.74
C ALA A 382 -18.85 31.17 12.89
N LEU A 383 -19.96 31.76 13.39
CA LEU A 383 -21.22 31.81 12.68
C LEU A 383 -21.13 32.65 11.40
N ILE A 384 -20.49 33.82 11.45
CA ILE A 384 -20.29 34.66 10.26
C ILE A 384 -19.58 33.86 9.15
N ILE A 385 -18.54 33.10 9.51
CA ILE A 385 -17.80 32.27 8.55
C ILE A 385 -18.65 31.09 8.09
N ALA A 386 -19.38 30.46 9.01
CA ALA A 386 -20.28 29.34 8.72
C ALA A 386 -21.37 29.74 7.71
N GLU A 387 -21.94 30.94 7.82
CA GLU A 387 -22.92 31.47 6.87
C GLU A 387 -22.32 31.71 5.48
N HIS A 388 -21.08 32.18 5.38
CA HIS A 388 -20.39 32.33 4.09
C HIS A 388 -20.05 30.99 3.46
N LEU A 389 -19.72 29.99 4.27
CA LEU A 389 -19.38 28.63 3.80
C LEU A 389 -20.61 27.74 3.59
N HIS A 390 -21.81 28.18 3.99
CA HIS A 390 -23.03 27.38 4.07
C HIS A 390 -22.82 26.07 4.84
N HIS A 391 -22.06 26.13 5.95
CA HIS A 391 -21.64 24.95 6.71
C HIS A 391 -21.80 25.16 8.22
N ARG A 392 -22.45 24.24 8.93
CA ARG A 392 -22.65 24.22 10.39
C ARG A 392 -23.35 25.44 10.97
N GLU A 393 -24.04 26.27 10.19
CA GLU A 393 -24.76 27.47 10.66
C GLU A 393 -25.72 27.15 11.82
N ARG A 394 -26.51 26.08 11.67
CA ARG A 394 -27.49 25.66 12.70
C ARG A 394 -26.81 25.35 14.03
N TYR A 395 -25.64 24.75 14.00
CA TYR A 395 -24.84 24.40 15.18
C TYR A 395 -24.47 25.68 15.95
N PHE A 396 -23.89 26.66 15.28
CA PHE A 396 -23.45 27.91 15.94
C PHE A 396 -24.64 28.74 16.40
N LYS A 397 -25.73 28.82 15.65
CA LYS A 397 -26.97 29.49 16.08
C LYS A 397 -27.52 28.87 17.36
N LEU A 398 -27.51 27.52 17.45
CA LEU A 398 -27.99 26.83 18.65
C LEU A 398 -27.08 27.10 19.87
N ARG A 399 -25.75 27.01 19.69
CA ARG A 399 -24.78 27.29 20.78
C ARG A 399 -24.96 28.72 21.32
N LEU A 400 -25.05 29.70 20.43
CA LEU A 400 -25.31 31.11 20.82
C LEU A 400 -26.62 31.28 21.52
N GLN A 401 -27.73 30.68 21.07
CA GLN A 401 -29.01 30.73 21.73
C GLN A 401 -28.94 30.15 23.15
N THR A 402 -28.31 28.98 23.30
CA THR A 402 -28.15 28.35 24.62
C THR A 402 -27.44 29.28 25.60
N LEU A 403 -26.26 29.80 25.23
CA LEU A 403 -25.45 30.68 26.07
C LEU A 403 -26.18 31.99 26.42
N LEU A 404 -26.91 32.60 25.47
CA LEU A 404 -27.68 33.83 25.71
C LEU A 404 -28.86 33.59 26.64
N LEU A 405 -29.53 32.42 26.57
CA LEU A 405 -30.59 32.01 27.49
C LEU A 405 -30.09 31.80 28.92
N GLU A 406 -28.96 31.09 29.06
CA GLU A 406 -28.32 30.84 30.37
C GLU A 406 -27.95 32.15 31.08
N GLN A 407 -27.62 33.19 30.32
CA GLN A 407 -27.33 34.52 30.85
C GLN A 407 -28.56 35.41 31.04
N GLY A 408 -29.76 34.92 30.75
CA GLY A 408 -30.98 35.74 30.80
C GLY A 408 -31.00 36.91 29.79
N ARG A 409 -30.17 36.82 28.73
CA ARG A 409 -30.03 37.87 27.69
C ARG A 409 -30.90 37.58 26.45
N LEU A 410 -31.52 36.43 26.42
CA LEU A 410 -32.46 36.02 25.37
C LEU A 410 -33.73 35.50 26.06
N GLU A 411 -34.89 36.13 25.81
CA GLU A 411 -36.15 35.49 26.18
C GLU A 411 -36.36 34.25 25.31
N VAL A 412 -36.88 33.16 25.91
CA VAL A 412 -37.27 31.96 25.19
C VAL A 412 -38.37 32.31 24.21
N LEU A 413 -38.02 32.76 23.01
CA LEU A 413 -38.98 32.81 21.93
C LEU A 413 -39.36 31.36 21.63
N PRO A 414 -40.67 30.99 21.69
CA PRO A 414 -41.06 29.63 21.34
C PRO A 414 -40.49 29.35 19.93
N LEU A 415 -39.86 28.20 19.77
CA LEU A 415 -39.38 27.66 18.48
C LEU A 415 -40.60 27.48 17.56
N VAL A 416 -41.16 28.58 17.05
CA VAL A 416 -42.29 28.58 16.13
C VAL A 416 -41.74 28.26 14.74
N ASN A 417 -41.88 26.97 14.39
CA ASN A 417 -42.24 26.48 13.07
C ASN A 417 -41.52 27.03 11.82
N HIS A 418 -40.21 27.10 11.80
CA HIS A 418 -39.50 27.03 10.52
C HIS A 418 -38.88 25.65 10.24
N LEU A 419 -39.29 24.61 10.97
CA LEU A 419 -38.91 23.20 10.75
C LEU A 419 -39.80 22.48 9.72
N ALA A 420 -40.70 23.19 9.07
CA ALA A 420 -41.58 22.62 8.04
C ALA A 420 -41.39 23.33 6.68
N SER A 421 -40.18 23.42 6.19
CA SER A 421 -39.99 23.45 4.76
C SER A 421 -39.89 22.01 4.32
N PRO A 422 -40.75 21.51 3.40
CA PRO A 422 -40.64 20.16 2.91
C PRO A 422 -39.28 20.03 2.26
N VAL A 423 -38.58 18.95 2.62
CA VAL A 423 -37.38 18.50 1.91
C VAL A 423 -37.79 18.29 0.44
N GLU A 424 -37.36 19.18 -0.45
CA GLU A 424 -37.49 18.92 -1.88
C GLU A 424 -36.74 17.60 -2.16
N PRO A 425 -37.40 16.64 -2.83
CA PRO A 425 -36.72 15.41 -3.19
C PRO A 425 -35.54 15.76 -4.11
N LEU A 426 -34.39 15.15 -3.80
CA LEU A 426 -33.18 15.21 -4.63
C LEU A 426 -33.55 15.01 -6.09
N ARG A 427 -33.28 16.00 -6.92
CA ARG A 427 -33.47 15.91 -8.39
C ARG A 427 -32.59 14.77 -8.90
N ASP A 428 -33.25 13.88 -9.63
CA ASP A 428 -32.68 12.74 -10.30
C ASP A 428 -31.41 13.14 -11.10
N PRO A 429 -30.24 12.51 -10.86
CA PRO A 429 -29.00 12.82 -11.58
C PRO A 429 -28.99 12.45 -13.06
N THR A 430 -30.06 11.87 -13.59
CA THR A 430 -30.14 11.41 -15.00
C THR A 430 -30.54 12.50 -16.03
N LEU A 431 -30.73 13.74 -15.63
CA LEU A 431 -31.14 14.84 -16.56
C LEU A 431 -29.99 15.72 -17.06
N TRP A 432 -28.74 15.23 -17.01
CA TRP A 432 -27.62 15.89 -17.70
C TRP A 432 -27.28 15.21 -19.01
N THR A 433 -28.22 15.25 -19.98
CA THR A 433 -27.88 14.99 -21.39
C THR A 433 -28.21 16.22 -22.23
N GLY A 434 -27.18 16.81 -22.79
CA GLY A 434 -27.29 17.52 -24.07
C GLY A 434 -27.32 19.03 -24.03
N ASN A 435 -26.17 19.66 -24.20
CA ASN A 435 -26.08 20.62 -25.33
C ASN A 435 -24.60 20.85 -25.71
N GLN A 436 -24.10 20.05 -26.65
CA GLN A 436 -23.04 20.51 -27.55
C GLN A 436 -23.76 21.17 -28.77
N ARG A 437 -23.54 22.44 -28.96
CA ARG A 437 -23.52 23.10 -30.29
C ARG A 437 -23.01 24.53 -30.21
N SER A 438 -22.01 24.75 -31.01
CA SER A 438 -21.35 25.89 -31.65
C SER A 438 -20.09 26.37 -31.02
#